data_e48b7dc86e9b2bdc43d23ddd7c24f0f2
#
_entry.id   e48b7dc86e9b2bdc43d23ddd7c24f0f2
#
_cell.length_a   1.000
_cell.length_b   1.000
_cell.length_c   1.000
_cell.angle_alpha   90.00
_cell.angle_beta   90.00
_cell.angle_gamma   90.00
#
_symmetry.space_group_name_H-M   'P 1'
#
loop_
_entity.id
_entity.type
_entity.pdbx_description
1 polymer ?
#
loop_
_entity_poly.entity_id
_entity_poly.type
_entity_poly.pdbx_seq_one_letter_code
_entity_poly.pdbx_strand_id
1 'polypeptide(L)'
;HEQIAKNFSNGTRFTQITVFAPETAGLTVDKIMYFRYKLETKLTEKSITPPNDGARLYADAYSTYVDASLASDGTRSSNVKLAYVGGDYSLFYKAYRDMPNVGNDINHDRILLSRSAAWQLYGGEALYDYPVKIGPATFYVSGVYPDYKESAYIKDFYGDKPAAAADIKSDAGINITCYDLIMVDPVKNFAVDTVKECLDLTEGTYLLVENSKRFSLANLFKTVPKLVNADEPLPTGVNITPEEMAARHAEKVLAVMLVVLLVFAVYPAIWALILLYRLIRLIKKWFDKLIVNKIKDKLSYS
;
A
#
# COMPACT_ATOMS: atom_id res chain seq x y z
N HIS A 1 -2.51 -2.83 4.34
CA HIS A 1 -2.48 -1.44 3.86
C HIS A 1 -3.60 -0.58 4.46
N GLU A 2 -4.88 -0.97 4.41
CA GLU A 2 -5.97 -0.16 5.02
C GLU A 2 -5.80 0.12 6.52
N GLN A 3 -5.21 -0.80 7.28
CA GLN A 3 -4.93 -0.59 8.71
C GLN A 3 -3.86 0.46 8.97
N ILE A 4 -2.90 0.64 8.06
CA ILE A 4 -1.83 1.63 8.22
C ILE A 4 -2.43 3.03 8.17
N ALA A 5 -3.24 3.32 7.17
CA ALA A 5 -3.92 4.61 7.05
C ALA A 5 -4.84 4.90 8.25
N LYS A 6 -5.58 3.89 8.74
CA LYS A 6 -6.43 4.02 9.93
C LYS A 6 -5.63 4.32 11.20
N ASN A 7 -4.50 3.65 11.39
CA ASN A 7 -3.65 3.86 12.56
C ASN A 7 -2.95 5.22 12.53
N PHE A 8 -2.68 5.74 11.32
CA PHE A 8 -2.06 7.05 11.13
C PHE A 8 -3.06 8.21 11.35
N SER A 9 -4.33 7.98 11.07
CA SER A 9 -5.32 9.05 10.83
C SER A 9 -5.89 9.75 12.06
N ASN A 10 -5.78 9.22 13.27
CA ASN A 10 -6.43 9.79 14.47
C ASN A 10 -7.83 10.39 14.22
N GLY A 11 -8.63 9.75 13.36
CA GLY A 11 -9.99 10.15 13.02
C GLY A 11 -10.15 11.10 11.82
N THR A 12 -9.06 11.61 11.23
CA THR A 12 -9.11 12.35 9.96
C THR A 12 -9.05 11.39 8.77
N ARG A 13 -9.57 11.84 7.63
CA ARG A 13 -9.53 11.05 6.40
C ARG A 13 -8.14 11.13 5.78
N PHE A 14 -7.52 9.98 5.60
CA PHE A 14 -6.22 9.80 4.95
C PHE A 14 -6.35 8.86 3.76
N THR A 15 -5.51 9.09 2.78
CA THR A 15 -5.38 8.21 1.61
C THR A 15 -3.95 7.69 1.52
N GLN A 16 -3.83 6.38 1.27
CA GLN A 16 -2.55 5.74 0.98
C GLN A 16 -2.43 5.53 -0.52
N ILE A 17 -1.31 5.97 -1.07
CA ILE A 17 -0.97 5.91 -2.49
C ILE A 17 0.38 5.23 -2.62
N THR A 18 0.49 4.34 -3.60
CA THR A 18 1.76 3.77 -4.03
C THR A 18 1.99 4.12 -5.49
N VAL A 19 3.18 4.63 -5.80
CA VAL A 19 3.62 4.92 -7.16
C VAL A 19 4.73 3.95 -7.53
N PHE A 20 4.53 3.19 -8.59
CA PHE A 20 5.54 2.35 -9.20
C PHE A 20 6.06 3.03 -10.46
N ALA A 21 7.35 3.30 -10.51
CA ALA A 21 8.02 3.95 -11.61
C ALA A 21 9.07 3.03 -12.24
N PRO A 22 9.28 3.06 -13.55
CA PRO A 22 10.41 2.38 -14.16
C PRO A 22 11.72 3.10 -13.78
N GLU A 23 12.82 2.41 -13.79
CA GLU A 23 14.15 3.03 -13.56
C GLU A 23 14.42 4.20 -14.51
N THR A 24 13.90 4.10 -15.74
CA THR A 24 14.03 5.13 -16.77
C THR A 24 13.25 6.42 -16.47
N ALA A 25 12.31 6.41 -15.52
CA ALA A 25 11.58 7.61 -15.12
C ALA A 25 12.47 8.59 -14.33
N GLY A 26 13.63 8.12 -13.86
CA GLY A 26 14.60 8.96 -13.14
C GLY A 26 14.02 9.53 -11.84
N LEU A 27 13.20 8.77 -11.12
CA LEU A 27 12.73 9.15 -9.79
C LEU A 27 13.89 8.97 -8.80
N THR A 28 14.52 10.08 -8.43
CA THR A 28 15.64 10.11 -7.47
C THR A 28 15.17 10.55 -6.09
N VAL A 29 16.01 10.35 -5.08
CA VAL A 29 15.75 10.84 -3.72
C VAL A 29 15.60 12.37 -3.70
N ASP A 30 16.38 13.11 -4.51
CA ASP A 30 16.25 14.56 -4.63
C ASP A 30 14.89 15.00 -5.15
N LYS A 31 14.35 14.28 -6.14
CA LYS A 31 12.97 14.53 -6.62
C LYS A 31 11.94 14.26 -5.55
N ILE A 32 12.14 13.22 -4.70
CA ILE A 32 11.25 12.96 -3.57
C ILE A 32 11.36 14.08 -2.52
N MET A 33 12.55 14.57 -2.22
CA MET A 33 12.73 15.72 -1.32
C MET A 33 12.05 16.97 -1.86
N TYR A 34 12.19 17.23 -3.17
CA TYR A 34 11.50 18.34 -3.82
C TYR A 34 9.98 18.18 -3.85
N PHE A 35 9.49 16.95 -4.03
CA PHE A 35 8.06 16.63 -3.91
C PHE A 35 7.55 16.94 -2.49
N ARG A 36 8.27 16.54 -1.44
CA ARG A 36 7.90 16.84 -0.05
C ARG A 36 7.76 18.35 0.17
N TYR A 37 8.71 19.13 -0.33
CA TYR A 37 8.64 20.59 -0.26
C TYR A 37 7.39 21.14 -0.98
N LYS A 38 7.10 20.68 -2.21
CA LYS A 38 5.87 21.07 -2.93
C LYS A 38 4.60 20.66 -2.18
N LEU A 39 4.59 19.47 -1.62
CA LEU A 39 3.48 18.95 -0.83
C LEU A 39 3.20 19.83 0.39
N GLU A 40 4.21 20.15 1.17
CA GLU A 40 4.09 21.02 2.34
C GLU A 40 3.60 22.42 1.96
N THR A 41 4.12 22.99 0.89
CA THR A 41 3.66 24.28 0.35
C THR A 41 2.17 24.20 -0.01
N LYS A 42 1.75 23.17 -0.73
CA LYS A 42 0.36 22.98 -1.15
C LYS A 42 -0.59 22.77 0.04
N LEU A 43 -0.18 22.02 1.05
CA LEU A 43 -0.95 21.83 2.28
C LEU A 43 -1.15 23.16 3.02
N THR A 44 -0.09 23.99 3.10
CA THR A 44 -0.11 25.31 3.72
C THR A 44 -1.03 26.27 2.94
N GLU A 45 -0.91 26.35 1.62
CA GLU A 45 -1.77 27.17 0.75
C GLU A 45 -3.26 26.80 0.89
N LYS A 46 -3.57 25.55 1.12
CA LYS A 46 -4.94 25.07 1.35
C LYS A 46 -5.38 25.18 2.80
N SER A 47 -4.56 25.79 3.68
CA SER A 47 -4.84 25.92 5.12
C SER A 47 -5.14 24.59 5.81
N ILE A 48 -4.53 23.51 5.34
CA ILE A 48 -4.67 22.19 5.95
C ILE A 48 -3.66 22.11 7.10
N THR A 49 -4.16 22.09 8.32
CA THR A 49 -3.35 22.03 9.55
C THR A 49 -3.49 20.67 10.22
N PRO A 50 -2.47 20.22 10.96
CA PRO A 50 -2.56 19.02 11.75
C PRO A 50 -3.73 19.08 12.74
N PRO A 51 -4.48 17.98 12.94
CA PRO A 51 -5.64 17.97 13.83
C PRO A 51 -5.28 18.16 15.32
N ASN A 52 -4.06 17.83 15.70
CA ASN A 52 -3.52 17.94 17.06
C ASN A 52 -2.03 18.30 17.01
N ASP A 53 -1.50 18.86 18.08
CA ASP A 53 -0.06 19.11 18.22
C ASP A 53 0.73 17.81 18.09
N GLY A 54 1.69 17.79 17.19
CA GLY A 54 2.51 16.60 16.88
C GLY A 54 1.90 15.61 15.88
N ALA A 55 0.65 15.83 15.42
CA ALA A 55 0.09 15.00 14.35
C ALA A 55 0.74 15.36 13.00
N ARG A 56 1.04 14.33 12.21
CA ARG A 56 1.64 14.49 10.88
C ARG A 56 0.54 14.53 9.82
N LEU A 57 0.69 15.39 8.81
CA LEU A 57 -0.24 15.46 7.67
C LEU A 57 0.07 14.43 6.60
N TYR A 58 1.30 13.92 6.57
CA TYR A 58 1.72 12.86 5.68
C TYR A 58 2.87 12.04 6.28
N ALA A 59 3.08 10.86 5.73
CA ALA A 59 4.26 10.02 5.91
C ALA A 59 4.55 9.33 4.60
N ASP A 60 5.81 9.19 4.26
CA ASP A 60 6.21 8.57 3.02
C ASP A 60 7.41 7.64 3.18
N ALA A 61 7.51 6.69 2.26
CA ALA A 61 8.65 5.81 2.14
C ALA A 61 8.96 5.58 0.66
N TYR A 62 10.20 5.26 0.38
CA TYR A 62 10.63 4.92 -0.96
C TYR A 62 11.55 3.70 -0.94
N SER A 63 11.51 2.95 -2.02
CA SER A 63 12.36 1.77 -2.18
C SER A 63 12.72 1.51 -3.63
N THR A 64 13.81 0.79 -3.80
CA THR A 64 14.16 0.15 -5.06
C THR A 64 14.78 -1.21 -4.81
N TYR A 65 14.63 -2.11 -5.76
CA TYR A 65 15.11 -3.49 -5.65
C TYR A 65 16.13 -3.76 -6.72
N VAL A 66 17.27 -4.34 -6.32
CA VAL A 66 18.34 -4.78 -7.23
C VAL A 66 18.73 -6.21 -6.89
N ASP A 67 19.19 -6.95 -7.87
CA ASP A 67 19.80 -8.26 -7.64
C ASP A 67 21.25 -8.05 -7.22
N ALA A 68 21.64 -8.61 -6.09
CA ALA A 68 22.98 -8.47 -5.52
C ALA A 68 23.54 -9.79 -5.03
N SER A 69 24.85 -9.94 -5.10
CA SER A 69 25.57 -11.05 -4.48
C SER A 69 26.19 -10.58 -3.18
N LEU A 70 25.76 -11.18 -2.07
CA LEU A 70 26.32 -10.97 -0.75
C LEU A 70 27.42 -12.00 -0.50
N ALA A 71 28.49 -11.58 0.17
CA ALA A 71 29.56 -12.49 0.60
C ALA A 71 29.85 -12.31 2.09
N SER A 72 30.05 -13.42 2.81
CA SER A 72 30.64 -13.40 4.15
C SER A 72 32.14 -13.20 4.07
N ASP A 73 32.83 -12.96 5.18
CA ASP A 73 34.29 -12.90 5.25
C ASP A 73 34.97 -14.24 4.90
N GLY A 74 34.20 -15.31 4.81
CA GLY A 74 34.64 -16.63 4.36
C GLY A 74 34.40 -16.84 2.87
N THR A 75 34.22 -18.09 2.48
CA THR A 75 34.01 -18.52 1.10
C THR A 75 32.51 -18.59 0.70
N ARG A 76 31.60 -18.22 1.58
CA ARG A 76 30.15 -18.35 1.34
C ARG A 76 29.58 -17.11 0.71
N SER A 77 28.73 -17.32 -0.28
CA SER A 77 27.96 -16.24 -0.93
C SER A 77 26.47 -16.59 -1.03
N SER A 78 25.64 -15.56 -1.15
CA SER A 78 24.21 -15.68 -1.37
C SER A 78 23.76 -14.63 -2.38
N ASN A 79 23.05 -15.05 -3.42
CA ASN A 79 22.40 -14.12 -4.33
C ASN A 79 21.04 -13.73 -3.75
N VAL A 80 20.84 -12.45 -3.56
CA VAL A 80 19.65 -11.91 -2.89
C VAL A 80 19.00 -10.82 -3.72
N LYS A 81 17.70 -10.63 -3.50
CA LYS A 81 17.03 -9.41 -3.90
C LYS A 81 17.28 -8.36 -2.83
N LEU A 82 18.12 -7.39 -3.12
CA LEU A 82 18.50 -6.31 -2.21
C LEU A 82 17.54 -5.13 -2.38
N ALA A 83 16.90 -4.71 -1.30
CA ALA A 83 16.07 -3.53 -1.25
C ALA A 83 16.82 -2.36 -0.61
N TYR A 84 16.92 -1.25 -1.31
CA TYR A 84 17.29 0.04 -0.74
C TYR A 84 16.02 0.75 -0.31
N VAL A 85 15.93 1.12 0.96
CA VAL A 85 14.72 1.75 1.52
C VAL A 85 15.06 3.02 2.28
N GLY A 86 14.15 4.00 2.23
CA GLY A 86 14.29 5.24 2.97
C GLY A 86 12.94 5.86 3.34
N GLY A 87 12.98 6.93 4.12
CA GLY A 87 11.79 7.55 4.68
C GLY A 87 11.19 6.76 5.85
N ASP A 88 9.88 6.84 6.04
CA ASP A 88 9.14 6.18 7.13
C ASP A 88 8.83 4.70 6.82
N TYR A 89 9.75 3.97 6.22
CA TYR A 89 9.53 2.61 5.73
C TYR A 89 9.05 1.62 6.81
N SER A 90 9.37 1.83 8.08
CA SER A 90 8.85 1.01 9.19
C SER A 90 7.32 1.10 9.33
N LEU A 91 6.71 2.17 8.84
CA LEU A 91 5.27 2.33 8.80
C LEU A 91 4.64 1.46 7.71
N PHE A 92 5.30 1.33 6.56
CA PHE A 92 4.78 0.66 5.36
C PHE A 92 5.17 -0.83 5.30
N TYR A 93 6.37 -1.16 5.72
CA TYR A 93 6.94 -2.50 5.55
C TYR A 93 6.94 -3.28 6.87
N LYS A 94 6.18 -4.36 6.90
CA LYS A 94 5.98 -5.19 8.11
C LYS A 94 7.29 -5.76 8.66
N ALA A 95 8.21 -6.15 7.78
CA ALA A 95 9.51 -6.71 8.18
C ALA A 95 10.30 -5.79 9.13
N TYR A 96 10.12 -4.48 9.02
CA TYR A 96 10.77 -3.50 9.90
C TYR A 96 9.99 -3.21 11.18
N ARG A 97 8.67 -3.39 11.16
CA ARG A 97 7.82 -3.13 12.33
C ARG A 97 8.04 -4.14 13.44
N ASP A 98 8.27 -5.39 13.06
CA ASP A 98 8.39 -6.51 13.98
C ASP A 98 9.84 -6.73 14.44
N MET A 99 10.78 -5.89 13.96
CA MET A 99 12.18 -5.97 14.39
C MET A 99 12.43 -5.18 15.67
N PRO A 100 13.29 -5.71 16.56
CA PRO A 100 13.76 -4.91 17.69
C PRO A 100 14.36 -3.62 17.12
N ASN A 101 14.05 -2.47 17.75
CA ASN A 101 14.63 -1.19 17.42
C ASN A 101 16.15 -1.36 17.28
N VAL A 102 16.59 -1.48 16.06
CA VAL A 102 17.99 -1.40 15.73
C VAL A 102 18.30 0.06 15.96
N GLY A 103 18.83 0.38 17.13
CA GLY A 103 18.93 1.70 17.69
C GLY A 103 19.39 2.72 16.68
N ASN A 104 19.27 4.01 16.97
CA ASN A 104 19.77 5.14 16.21
C ASN A 104 21.27 4.98 15.88
N ASP A 105 21.60 3.88 15.16
CA ASP A 105 22.94 3.65 14.64
C ASP A 105 23.18 4.70 13.57
N ILE A 106 23.98 5.66 13.92
CA ILE A 106 24.49 6.74 13.07
C ILE A 106 25.27 6.17 11.86
N ASN A 107 25.58 4.88 11.89
CA ASN A 107 26.31 4.19 10.83
C ASN A 107 25.36 3.70 9.74
N HIS A 108 25.44 4.34 8.58
CA HIS A 108 24.67 4.00 7.38
C HIS A 108 25.04 2.65 6.74
N ASP A 109 26.01 1.92 7.29
CA ASP A 109 26.52 0.66 6.75
C ASP A 109 25.83 -0.57 7.35
N ARG A 110 24.50 -0.47 7.57
CA ARG A 110 23.72 -1.56 8.17
C ARG A 110 22.86 -2.29 7.15
N ILE A 111 22.85 -3.62 7.24
CA ILE A 111 22.06 -4.49 6.40
C ILE A 111 21.20 -5.44 7.25
N LEU A 112 19.96 -5.64 6.81
CA LEU A 112 19.06 -6.64 7.34
C LEU A 112 19.05 -7.84 6.39
N LEU A 113 19.23 -9.04 6.92
CA LEU A 113 19.20 -10.27 6.13
C LEU A 113 17.90 -11.03 6.33
N SER A 114 17.40 -11.65 5.27
CA SER A 114 16.40 -12.70 5.43
C SER A 114 17.00 -13.91 6.15
N ARG A 115 16.14 -14.71 6.78
CA ARG A 115 16.56 -15.98 7.39
C ARG A 115 17.31 -16.86 6.39
N SER A 116 16.81 -16.98 5.16
CA SER A 116 17.47 -17.77 4.11
C SER A 116 18.89 -17.28 3.80
N ALA A 117 19.05 -15.96 3.57
CA ALA A 117 20.36 -15.37 3.30
C ALA A 117 21.33 -15.54 4.50
N ALA A 118 20.84 -15.36 5.73
CA ALA A 118 21.61 -15.53 6.94
C ALA A 118 22.15 -16.97 7.09
N TRP A 119 21.30 -17.97 6.84
CA TRP A 119 21.72 -19.38 6.87
C TRP A 119 22.71 -19.73 5.77
N GLN A 120 22.53 -19.19 4.55
CA GLN A 120 23.48 -19.41 3.45
C GLN A 120 24.86 -18.82 3.75
N LEU A 121 24.89 -17.60 4.31
CA LEU A 121 26.14 -16.89 4.58
C LEU A 121 26.86 -17.39 5.85
N TYR A 122 26.11 -17.66 6.93
CA TYR A 122 26.69 -17.90 8.25
C TYR A 122 26.20 -19.17 8.94
N GLY A 123 25.14 -19.81 8.45
CA GLY A 123 24.57 -21.02 9.04
C GLY A 123 23.79 -20.77 10.34
N GLY A 124 23.28 -19.55 10.56
CA GLY A 124 22.51 -19.19 11.75
C GLY A 124 21.79 -17.86 11.64
N GLU A 125 21.01 -17.51 12.67
CA GLU A 125 20.19 -16.29 12.70
C GLU A 125 20.64 -15.27 13.76
N ALA A 126 21.46 -15.66 14.71
CA ALA A 126 21.98 -14.77 15.76
C ALA A 126 23.19 -13.96 15.24
N LEU A 127 22.91 -13.09 14.25
CA LEU A 127 23.93 -12.37 13.50
C LEU A 127 23.77 -10.87 13.79
N TYR A 128 24.34 -10.39 14.84
CA TYR A 128 24.45 -8.94 15.07
C TYR A 128 25.91 -8.53 14.85
N ASP A 129 26.10 -7.47 14.08
CA ASP A 129 27.43 -6.89 13.76
C ASP A 129 28.39 -7.79 12.94
N TYR A 130 27.84 -8.81 12.28
CA TYR A 130 28.60 -9.64 11.35
C TYR A 130 28.82 -8.92 10.02
N PRO A 131 30.07 -8.92 9.46
CA PRO A 131 30.39 -8.21 8.24
C PRO A 131 29.82 -8.95 7.01
N VAL A 132 29.16 -8.23 6.12
CA VAL A 132 28.66 -8.71 4.82
C VAL A 132 29.25 -7.83 3.72
N LYS A 133 29.87 -8.44 2.71
CA LYS A 133 30.42 -7.73 1.56
C LYS A 133 29.44 -7.72 0.41
N ILE A 134 29.28 -6.54 -0.20
CA ILE A 134 28.56 -6.33 -1.44
C ILE A 134 29.50 -5.60 -2.39
N GLY A 135 30.07 -6.30 -3.37
CA GLY A 135 31.16 -5.75 -4.15
C GLY A 135 32.32 -5.28 -3.25
N PRO A 136 32.81 -4.05 -3.38
CA PRO A 136 33.94 -3.53 -2.58
C PRO A 136 33.53 -3.05 -1.18
N ALA A 137 32.23 -2.87 -0.90
CA ALA A 137 31.76 -2.32 0.38
C ALA A 137 31.44 -3.40 1.40
N THR A 138 31.65 -3.07 2.67
CA THR A 138 31.30 -3.92 3.81
C THR A 138 30.15 -3.29 4.59
N PHE A 139 29.11 -4.07 4.79
CA PHE A 139 27.97 -3.75 5.63
C PHE A 139 27.99 -4.64 6.88
N TYR A 140 27.32 -4.19 7.94
CA TYR A 140 27.23 -4.96 9.17
C TYR A 140 25.77 -5.36 9.42
N VAL A 141 25.54 -6.63 9.71
CA VAL A 141 24.22 -7.17 9.96
C VAL A 141 23.60 -6.50 11.19
N SER A 142 22.45 -5.86 11.02
CA SER A 142 21.68 -5.27 12.12
C SER A 142 20.62 -6.21 12.66
N GLY A 143 20.28 -7.27 11.94
CA GLY A 143 19.31 -8.28 12.35
C GLY A 143 18.93 -9.24 11.23
N VAL A 144 18.17 -10.26 11.60
CA VAL A 144 17.62 -11.27 10.68
C VAL A 144 16.11 -11.27 10.79
N TYR A 145 15.42 -11.13 9.66
CA TYR A 145 13.96 -11.20 9.63
C TYR A 145 13.46 -12.55 9.09
N PRO A 146 12.26 -12.98 9.54
CA PRO A 146 11.74 -14.32 9.26
C PRO A 146 11.15 -14.44 7.84
N ASP A 147 12.00 -14.38 6.82
CA ASP A 147 11.63 -14.65 5.43
C ASP A 147 12.48 -15.81 4.89
N TYR A 148 11.84 -16.70 4.13
CA TYR A 148 12.47 -17.84 3.52
C TYR A 148 12.94 -17.56 2.07
N LYS A 149 12.74 -16.35 1.56
CA LYS A 149 13.28 -15.90 0.29
C LYS A 149 14.64 -15.25 0.52
N GLU A 150 15.54 -15.43 -0.44
CA GLU A 150 16.83 -14.76 -0.43
C GLU A 150 16.62 -13.28 -0.68
N SER A 151 16.60 -12.49 0.39
CA SER A 151 16.41 -11.05 0.36
C SER A 151 17.18 -10.35 1.45
N ALA A 152 17.49 -9.08 1.22
CA ALA A 152 18.16 -8.23 2.19
C ALA A 152 17.69 -6.79 2.04
N TYR A 153 17.83 -5.97 3.08
CA TYR A 153 17.45 -4.56 3.08
C TYR A 153 18.60 -3.69 3.57
N ILE A 154 18.90 -2.62 2.83
CA ILE A 154 19.75 -1.52 3.28
C ILE A 154 18.84 -0.36 3.64
N LYS A 155 18.99 0.07 4.89
CA LYS A 155 18.19 1.08 5.55
C LYS A 155 18.77 2.47 5.34
N ASP A 156 17.89 3.49 5.45
CA ASP A 156 18.28 4.91 5.43
C ASP A 156 19.08 5.31 4.17
N PHE A 157 18.59 4.83 3.03
CA PHE A 157 19.14 5.21 1.75
C PHE A 157 18.80 6.67 1.40
N TYR A 158 19.81 7.52 1.26
CA TYR A 158 19.66 8.96 0.97
C TYR A 158 20.00 9.33 -0.48
N GLY A 159 20.18 8.36 -1.35
CA GLY A 159 20.49 8.61 -2.77
C GLY A 159 21.98 8.59 -3.11
N ASP A 160 22.85 8.67 -2.11
CA ASP A 160 24.28 8.48 -2.32
C ASP A 160 24.51 7.01 -2.67
N LYS A 161 25.29 6.77 -3.75
CA LYS A 161 25.73 5.41 -4.04
C LYS A 161 26.48 4.90 -2.82
N PRO A 162 26.05 3.84 -2.13
CA PRO A 162 26.99 3.13 -1.30
C PRO A 162 28.14 2.70 -2.22
N ALA A 163 29.37 2.79 -1.76
CA ALA A 163 30.56 2.45 -2.56
C ALA A 163 30.45 1.06 -3.21
N ALA A 164 29.58 0.17 -2.67
CA ALA A 164 29.19 -1.13 -3.21
C ALA A 164 28.35 -1.10 -4.49
N ALA A 165 27.65 -0.04 -4.77
CA ALA A 165 26.81 0.10 -5.96
C ALA A 165 27.58 0.67 -7.18
N ALA A 166 28.90 0.81 -7.08
CA ALA A 166 29.74 1.33 -8.16
C ALA A 166 29.68 0.49 -9.45
N ASP A 167 29.32 -0.79 -9.34
CA ASP A 167 29.09 -1.68 -10.50
C ASP A 167 27.69 -1.53 -11.12
N ILE A 168 26.77 -0.83 -10.48
CA ILE A 168 25.48 -0.50 -11.06
C ILE A 168 25.69 0.68 -12.02
N LYS A 169 25.59 0.37 -13.30
CA LYS A 169 25.95 1.10 -14.52
C LYS A 169 25.52 2.55 -14.69
N SER A 170 25.40 3.39 -13.68
CA SER A 170 25.14 4.82 -13.93
C SER A 170 25.83 5.73 -12.92
N ASP A 171 26.44 6.81 -13.41
CA ASP A 171 26.93 7.93 -12.59
C ASP A 171 25.80 8.75 -11.94
N ALA A 172 24.56 8.57 -12.40
CA ALA A 172 23.35 9.05 -11.76
C ALA A 172 22.97 8.08 -10.62
N GLY A 173 22.67 8.58 -9.45
CA GLY A 173 22.28 7.80 -8.26
C GLY A 173 21.28 6.66 -8.52
N ILE A 174 20.99 5.84 -7.53
CA ILE A 174 20.03 4.74 -7.65
C ILE A 174 18.63 5.35 -7.86
N ASN A 175 17.96 4.94 -8.94
CA ASN A 175 16.58 5.37 -9.22
C ASN A 175 15.61 4.59 -8.33
N ILE A 176 14.65 5.32 -7.77
CA ILE A 176 13.58 4.77 -6.93
C ILE A 176 12.52 4.17 -7.85
N THR A 177 12.11 2.94 -7.58
CA THR A 177 11.09 2.23 -8.37
C THR A 177 9.74 2.12 -7.66
N CYS A 178 9.72 2.33 -6.33
CA CYS A 178 8.50 2.30 -5.53
C CYS A 178 8.49 3.46 -4.54
N TYR A 179 7.42 4.23 -4.54
CA TYR A 179 7.19 5.33 -3.61
C TYR A 179 5.82 5.18 -2.95
N ASP A 180 5.82 5.07 -1.63
CA ASP A 180 4.63 4.94 -0.80
C ASP A 180 4.37 6.24 -0.05
N LEU A 181 3.14 6.70 -0.06
CA LEU A 181 2.69 7.92 0.60
C LEU A 181 1.38 7.68 1.34
N ILE A 182 1.30 8.10 2.59
CA ILE A 182 0.05 8.31 3.31
C ILE A 182 -0.08 9.81 3.54
N MET A 183 -1.19 10.40 3.12
CA MET A 183 -1.43 11.82 3.35
C MET A 183 -2.90 12.10 3.64
N VAL A 184 -3.14 13.23 4.27
CA VAL A 184 -4.49 13.75 4.50
C VAL A 184 -5.23 13.94 3.17
N ASP A 185 -6.51 13.51 3.13
CA ASP A 185 -7.38 13.58 1.93
C ASP A 185 -8.73 14.22 2.31
N PRO A 186 -8.74 15.53 2.61
CA PRO A 186 -9.93 16.22 3.12
C PRO A 186 -11.07 16.22 2.12
N VAL A 187 -10.74 16.24 0.82
CA VAL A 187 -11.68 16.20 -0.30
C VAL A 187 -11.37 15.00 -1.17
N LYS A 188 -12.36 14.40 -1.79
CA LYS A 188 -12.19 13.23 -2.66
C LYS A 188 -11.16 13.51 -3.75
N ASN A 189 -10.19 12.60 -3.90
CA ASN A 189 -9.09 12.62 -4.85
C ASN A 189 -8.00 13.69 -4.59
N PHE A 190 -8.09 14.51 -3.55
CA PHE A 190 -7.09 15.52 -3.26
C PHE A 190 -5.67 14.96 -3.20
N ALA A 191 -5.50 13.83 -2.51
CA ALA A 191 -4.19 13.18 -2.39
C ALA A 191 -3.67 12.68 -3.76
N VAL A 192 -4.52 12.05 -4.57
CA VAL A 192 -4.15 11.55 -5.90
C VAL A 192 -3.76 12.70 -6.83
N ASP A 193 -4.57 13.76 -6.87
CA ASP A 193 -4.32 14.92 -7.72
C ASP A 193 -3.04 15.65 -7.28
N THR A 194 -2.81 15.76 -5.97
CA THR A 194 -1.57 16.35 -5.42
C THR A 194 -0.32 15.55 -5.83
N VAL A 195 -0.39 14.22 -5.76
CA VAL A 195 0.75 13.38 -6.21
C VAL A 195 1.02 13.57 -7.70
N LYS A 196 -0.02 13.55 -8.53
CA LYS A 196 0.13 13.73 -9.98
C LYS A 196 0.73 15.09 -10.36
N GLU A 197 0.32 16.15 -9.66
CA GLU A 197 0.81 17.51 -9.94
C GLU A 197 2.23 17.75 -9.41
N CYS A 198 2.58 17.17 -8.24
CA CYS A 198 3.81 17.52 -7.53
C CYS A 198 4.97 16.56 -7.79
N LEU A 199 4.70 15.28 -8.14
CA LEU A 199 5.76 14.25 -8.25
C LEU A 199 6.62 14.38 -9.53
N ASP A 200 6.21 15.22 -10.49
CA ASP A 200 6.97 15.53 -11.70
C ASP A 200 7.37 14.28 -12.51
N LEU A 201 6.41 13.37 -12.69
CA LEU A 201 6.53 12.20 -13.55
C LEU A 201 5.60 12.31 -14.76
N THR A 202 6.04 11.84 -15.91
CA THR A 202 5.23 11.86 -17.14
C THR A 202 4.05 10.90 -17.02
N GLU A 203 2.83 11.36 -17.24
CA GLU A 203 1.64 10.50 -17.23
C GLU A 203 1.78 9.33 -18.22
N GLY A 204 1.34 8.14 -17.80
CA GLY A 204 1.43 6.92 -18.59
C GLY A 204 2.78 6.19 -18.47
N THR A 205 3.81 6.79 -17.90
CA THR A 205 5.10 6.12 -17.67
C THR A 205 5.18 5.44 -16.30
N TYR A 206 4.29 5.75 -15.38
CA TYR A 206 4.25 5.18 -14.03
C TYR A 206 2.86 4.62 -13.71
N LEU A 207 2.80 3.77 -12.72
CA LEU A 207 1.56 3.22 -12.19
C LEU A 207 1.28 3.83 -10.81
N LEU A 208 0.13 4.51 -10.67
CA LEU A 208 -0.35 5.03 -9.39
C LEU A 208 -1.49 4.16 -8.88
N VAL A 209 -1.37 3.69 -7.64
CA VAL A 209 -2.35 2.82 -6.99
C VAL A 209 -2.87 3.49 -5.72
N GLU A 210 -4.18 3.73 -5.64
CA GLU A 210 -4.84 4.18 -4.41
C GLU A 210 -5.21 2.95 -3.56
N ASN A 211 -4.53 2.76 -2.43
CA ASN A 211 -4.69 1.58 -1.58
C ASN A 211 -5.85 1.69 -0.57
N SER A 212 -6.27 2.91 -0.20
CA SER A 212 -7.22 3.14 0.89
C SER A 212 -8.63 2.61 0.66
N LYS A 213 -9.06 2.50 -0.61
CA LYS A 213 -10.41 2.05 -0.99
C LYS A 213 -10.41 0.80 -1.85
N ARG A 214 -9.25 0.19 -1.96
CA ARG A 214 -8.99 -0.91 -2.87
C ARG A 214 -9.99 -2.04 -2.74
N PHE A 215 -10.27 -2.48 -1.52
CA PHE A 215 -11.19 -3.58 -1.20
C PHE A 215 -12.61 -3.11 -0.86
N SER A 216 -12.96 -1.85 -1.13
CA SER A 216 -14.33 -1.39 -0.95
C SER A 216 -15.28 -2.05 -1.94
N LEU A 217 -16.54 -2.25 -1.55
CA LEU A 217 -17.57 -2.83 -2.42
C LEU A 217 -17.66 -2.09 -3.76
N ALA A 218 -17.60 -0.76 -3.75
CA ALA A 218 -17.65 0.06 -4.96
C ALA A 218 -16.48 -0.23 -5.92
N ASN A 219 -15.28 -0.48 -5.39
CA ASN A 219 -14.11 -0.84 -6.19
C ASN A 219 -14.19 -2.28 -6.70
N LEU A 220 -14.67 -3.21 -5.85
CA LEU A 220 -14.87 -4.60 -6.27
C LEU A 220 -15.89 -4.68 -7.42
N PHE A 221 -16.98 -3.90 -7.38
CA PHE A 221 -17.92 -3.80 -8.50
C PHE A 221 -17.26 -3.29 -9.79
N LYS A 222 -16.29 -2.36 -9.71
CA LYS A 222 -15.52 -1.90 -10.87
C LYS A 222 -14.53 -2.95 -11.38
N THR A 223 -14.12 -3.86 -10.51
CA THR A 223 -13.20 -4.96 -10.87
C THR A 223 -13.93 -6.11 -11.56
N VAL A 224 -15.24 -6.30 -11.32
CA VAL A 224 -16.02 -7.37 -11.95
C VAL A 224 -15.92 -7.40 -13.49
N PRO A 225 -16.07 -6.29 -14.23
CA PRO A 225 -15.88 -6.31 -15.69
C PRO A 225 -14.46 -6.69 -16.10
N LYS A 226 -13.47 -6.38 -15.28
CA LYS A 226 -12.05 -6.70 -15.54
C LYS A 226 -11.73 -8.20 -15.35
N LEU A 227 -12.63 -8.99 -14.73
CA LEU A 227 -12.47 -10.44 -14.62
C LEU A 227 -12.55 -11.15 -15.97
N VAL A 228 -13.31 -10.60 -16.91
CA VAL A 228 -13.54 -11.16 -18.25
C VAL A 228 -12.52 -10.60 -19.26
N ASN A 229 -12.06 -9.39 -19.03
CA ASN A 229 -11.09 -8.73 -19.88
C ASN A 229 -9.66 -9.02 -19.42
N ALA A 230 -8.72 -9.04 -20.36
CA ALA A 230 -7.30 -9.11 -20.01
C ALA A 230 -6.92 -7.93 -19.11
N ASP A 231 -5.97 -8.16 -18.20
CA ASP A 231 -5.44 -7.09 -17.36
C ASP A 231 -4.91 -5.94 -18.24
N GLU A 232 -5.13 -4.73 -17.79
CA GLU A 232 -4.48 -3.57 -18.40
C GLU A 232 -2.96 -3.77 -18.33
N PRO A 233 -2.25 -3.66 -19.46
CA PRO A 233 -0.81 -3.84 -19.46
C PRO A 233 -0.16 -2.80 -18.53
N LEU A 234 0.84 -3.23 -17.79
CA LEU A 234 1.65 -2.31 -16.99
C LEU A 234 2.41 -1.36 -17.93
N PRO A 235 2.63 -0.10 -17.51
CA PRO A 235 3.53 0.77 -18.24
C PRO A 235 4.89 0.11 -18.45
N THR A 236 5.52 0.36 -19.59
CA THR A 236 6.77 -0.29 -20.00
C THR A 236 7.85 -0.06 -18.94
N GLY A 237 8.50 -1.14 -18.49
CA GLY A 237 9.58 -1.10 -17.51
C GLY A 237 9.13 -0.93 -16.05
N VAL A 238 7.83 -0.84 -15.77
CA VAL A 238 7.32 -0.80 -14.40
C VAL A 238 7.33 -2.20 -13.80
N ASN A 239 8.07 -2.36 -12.72
CA ASN A 239 8.07 -3.56 -11.89
C ASN A 239 7.23 -3.31 -10.64
N ILE A 240 6.26 -4.18 -10.39
CA ILE A 240 5.43 -4.11 -9.18
C ILE A 240 5.98 -5.04 -8.10
N THR A 241 5.80 -4.66 -6.84
CA THR A 241 6.24 -5.48 -5.72
C THR A 241 5.39 -6.75 -5.58
N PRO A 242 5.91 -7.83 -4.95
CA PRO A 242 5.15 -9.04 -4.69
C PRO A 242 3.87 -8.79 -3.89
N GLU A 243 3.88 -7.80 -2.98
CA GLU A 243 2.73 -7.37 -2.20
C GLU A 243 1.64 -6.79 -3.09
N GLU A 244 2.01 -5.97 -4.08
CA GLU A 244 1.08 -5.42 -5.05
C GLU A 244 0.51 -6.52 -5.96
N MET A 245 1.33 -7.48 -6.38
CA MET A 245 0.83 -8.65 -7.13
C MET A 245 -0.18 -9.46 -6.33
N ALA A 246 0.12 -9.72 -5.05
CA ALA A 246 -0.79 -10.41 -4.15
C ALA A 246 -2.09 -9.65 -3.93
N ALA A 247 -2.02 -8.32 -3.78
CA ALA A 247 -3.18 -7.46 -3.62
C ALA A 247 -4.09 -7.46 -4.87
N ARG A 248 -3.52 -7.41 -6.08
CA ARG A 248 -4.28 -7.53 -7.34
C ARG A 248 -4.96 -8.88 -7.47
N HIS A 249 -4.26 -9.95 -7.07
CA HIS A 249 -4.86 -11.28 -7.05
C HIS A 249 -6.02 -11.36 -6.06
N ALA A 250 -5.84 -10.82 -4.85
CA ALA A 250 -6.90 -10.76 -3.84
C ALA A 250 -8.12 -9.96 -4.32
N GLU A 251 -7.94 -8.83 -5.02
CA GLU A 251 -9.05 -8.07 -5.62
C GLU A 251 -9.87 -8.92 -6.59
N LYS A 252 -9.21 -9.68 -7.46
CA LYS A 252 -9.91 -10.56 -8.41
C LYS A 252 -10.69 -11.65 -7.69
N VAL A 253 -10.08 -12.30 -6.70
CA VAL A 253 -10.75 -13.34 -5.90
C VAL A 253 -11.96 -12.77 -5.18
N LEU A 254 -11.83 -11.60 -4.55
CA LEU A 254 -12.93 -10.93 -3.86
C LEU A 254 -14.04 -10.49 -4.83
N ALA A 255 -13.69 -10.03 -6.03
CA ALA A 255 -14.68 -9.70 -7.06
C ALA A 255 -15.46 -10.92 -7.53
N VAL A 256 -14.81 -12.09 -7.71
CA VAL A 256 -15.48 -13.36 -8.01
C VAL A 256 -16.41 -13.76 -6.86
N MET A 257 -15.93 -13.70 -5.61
CA MET A 257 -16.75 -13.99 -4.44
C MET A 257 -17.98 -13.07 -4.35
N LEU A 258 -17.82 -11.78 -4.68
CA LEU A 258 -18.92 -10.81 -4.73
C LEU A 258 -19.98 -11.23 -5.75
N VAL A 259 -19.58 -11.64 -6.97
CA VAL A 259 -20.52 -12.13 -7.99
C VAL A 259 -21.28 -13.37 -7.50
N VAL A 260 -20.57 -14.34 -6.93
CA VAL A 260 -21.17 -15.55 -6.38
C VAL A 260 -22.18 -15.19 -5.29
N LEU A 261 -21.80 -14.30 -4.36
CA LEU A 261 -22.69 -13.86 -3.29
C LEU A 261 -23.95 -13.17 -3.83
N LEU A 262 -23.81 -12.32 -4.86
CA LEU A 262 -24.96 -11.66 -5.51
C LEU A 262 -25.92 -12.67 -6.14
N VAL A 263 -25.38 -13.69 -6.83
CA VAL A 263 -26.21 -14.77 -7.42
C VAL A 263 -27.00 -15.49 -6.32
N PHE A 264 -26.35 -15.85 -5.23
CA PHE A 264 -27.03 -16.51 -4.10
C PHE A 264 -28.01 -15.59 -3.37
N ALA A 265 -27.79 -14.27 -3.35
CA ALA A 265 -28.68 -13.30 -2.71
C ALA A 265 -29.98 -13.08 -3.50
N VAL A 266 -30.03 -13.40 -4.79
CA VAL A 266 -31.25 -13.22 -5.62
C VAL A 266 -32.43 -14.02 -5.05
N TYR A 267 -32.22 -15.27 -4.66
CA TYR A 267 -33.29 -16.11 -4.13
C TYR A 267 -33.96 -15.56 -2.87
N PRO A 268 -33.21 -15.27 -1.77
CA PRO A 268 -33.83 -14.66 -0.59
C PRO A 268 -34.40 -13.28 -0.85
N ALA A 269 -33.85 -12.47 -1.78
CA ALA A 269 -34.37 -11.17 -2.15
C ALA A 269 -35.79 -11.30 -2.79
N ILE A 270 -35.97 -12.27 -3.69
CA ILE A 270 -37.30 -12.53 -4.30
C ILE A 270 -38.32 -12.90 -3.21
N TRP A 271 -37.92 -13.80 -2.30
CA TRP A 271 -38.81 -14.19 -1.18
C TRP A 271 -39.13 -12.99 -0.26
N ALA A 272 -38.16 -12.16 0.05
CA ALA A 272 -38.39 -10.95 0.85
C ALA A 272 -39.38 -9.99 0.17
N LEU A 273 -39.29 -9.78 -1.14
CA LEU A 273 -40.22 -8.95 -1.91
C LEU A 273 -41.64 -9.56 -1.92
N ILE A 274 -41.78 -10.87 -2.06
CA ILE A 274 -43.07 -11.54 -1.99
C ILE A 274 -43.70 -11.36 -0.59
N LEU A 275 -42.92 -11.55 0.47
CA LEU A 275 -43.39 -11.37 1.84
C LEU A 275 -43.78 -9.90 2.11
N LEU A 276 -42.97 -8.96 1.65
CA LEU A 276 -43.26 -7.52 1.78
C LEU A 276 -44.57 -7.18 1.05
N TYR A 277 -44.75 -7.67 -0.18
CA TYR A 277 -46.01 -7.49 -0.91
C TYR A 277 -47.23 -8.05 -0.17
N ARG A 278 -47.10 -9.26 0.38
CA ARG A 278 -48.18 -9.87 1.19
C ARG A 278 -48.51 -9.06 2.45
N LEU A 279 -47.49 -8.56 3.13
CA LEU A 279 -47.63 -7.70 4.32
C LEU A 279 -48.36 -6.39 3.99
N ILE A 280 -47.93 -5.71 2.92
CA ILE A 280 -48.59 -4.47 2.47
C ILE A 280 -50.07 -4.75 2.14
N ARG A 281 -50.38 -5.86 1.48
CA ARG A 281 -51.77 -6.25 1.17
C ARG A 281 -52.60 -6.57 2.42
N LEU A 282 -52.00 -7.17 3.44
CA LEU A 282 -52.67 -7.41 4.73
C LEU A 282 -52.93 -6.11 5.49
N ILE A 283 -51.98 -5.19 5.54
CA ILE A 283 -52.09 -3.89 6.16
C ILE A 283 -53.23 -3.10 5.47
N LYS A 284 -53.25 -3.09 4.13
CA LYS A 284 -54.30 -2.43 3.36
C LYS A 284 -55.68 -3.00 3.70
N LYS A 285 -55.84 -4.32 3.71
CA LYS A 285 -57.11 -4.97 4.09
C LYS A 285 -57.54 -4.64 5.51
N TRP A 286 -56.59 -4.50 6.45
CA TRP A 286 -56.87 -4.14 7.83
C TRP A 286 -57.32 -2.67 7.95
N PHE A 287 -56.69 -1.76 7.25
CA PHE A 287 -57.11 -0.36 7.15
C PHE A 287 -58.50 -0.22 6.52
N ASP A 288 -58.76 -0.92 5.42
CA ASP A 288 -60.08 -0.90 4.76
C ASP A 288 -61.21 -1.38 5.72
N LYS A 289 -60.93 -2.44 6.50
CA LYS A 289 -61.89 -2.91 7.53
C LYS A 289 -62.11 -1.88 8.65
N LEU A 290 -61.04 -1.22 9.11
CA LEU A 290 -61.16 -0.17 10.15
C LEU A 290 -61.98 1.02 9.67
N ILE A 291 -61.76 1.46 8.45
CA ILE A 291 -62.50 2.58 7.85
C ILE A 291 -63.95 2.21 7.65
N VAL A 292 -64.23 1.01 7.11
CA VAL A 292 -65.60 0.54 6.89
C VAL A 292 -66.36 0.38 8.22
N ASN A 293 -65.73 -0.18 9.26
CA ASN A 293 -66.34 -0.28 10.59
C ASN A 293 -66.62 1.08 11.21
N LYS A 294 -65.69 2.04 11.10
CA LYS A 294 -65.88 3.41 11.60
C LYS A 294 -67.01 4.17 10.88
N ILE A 295 -67.20 3.90 9.60
CA ILE A 295 -68.33 4.48 8.83
C ILE A 295 -69.64 3.81 9.22
N LYS A 296 -69.67 2.49 9.39
CA LYS A 296 -70.86 1.79 9.87
C LYS A 296 -71.31 2.23 11.26
N ASP A 297 -70.39 2.39 12.20
CA ASP A 297 -70.70 2.91 13.56
C ASP A 297 -71.27 4.33 13.53
N LYS A 298 -70.77 5.23 12.67
CA LYS A 298 -71.29 6.55 12.49
C LYS A 298 -72.68 6.55 11.87
N LEU A 299 -73.03 5.64 10.98
CA LEU A 299 -74.33 5.53 10.35
C LEU A 299 -75.38 4.84 11.24
N SER A 300 -74.99 4.10 12.29
CA SER A 300 -75.91 3.46 13.24
C SER A 300 -76.30 4.36 14.39
N TYR A 301 -75.68 5.56 14.56
CA TYR A 301 -76.03 6.59 15.58
C TYR A 301 -76.74 7.81 15.01
N SER A 302 -77.15 7.81 13.77
CA SER A 302 -78.02 8.78 13.11
C SER A 302 -79.37 8.14 12.79
#